data_f207d504bb6fc7b3b12729484c376a11
#
_entry.id   f207d504bb6fc7b3b12729484c376a11
#
_cell.length_a   1.000
_cell.length_b   1.000
_cell.length_c   1.000
_cell.angle_alpha   90.00
_cell.angle_beta   90.00
_cell.angle_gamma   90.00
#
_symmetry.space_group_name_H-M   'P 1'
#
loop_
_entity.id
_entity.type
_entity.pdbx_description
1 polymer ?
#
loop_
_entity_poly.entity_id
_entity_poly.type
_entity_poly.pdbx_seq_one_letter_code
_entity_poly.pdbx_strand_id
1 'polypeptide(L)'
;GVDRIITMDLHSPQIQGFFKKPVDHLYGMPILCGYIKSKNIENMVVVSPDVGFAKNARKFATALKAPVAIGDKTRNCHNEKAEILEIIGNVKGKNAIIVDDFTISCGTLVDTARALKENGAEKIYACVSHALLGDKGLKALENSVIEELIITDTVENQKVFKHPKVKVVTVAQLFAQAVKIIHN
;
A
#
# COMPACT_ATOMS: atom_id res chain seq x y z
N GLY A 1 -26.50 17.89 -1.42
CA GLY A 1 -27.56 17.04 -1.73
C GLY A 1 -27.15 15.64 -2.24
N VAL A 2 -26.34 14.85 -1.46
CA VAL A 2 -26.14 13.42 -1.78
C VAL A 2 -27.04 12.58 -0.90
N ASP A 3 -27.47 11.42 -1.38
CA ASP A 3 -28.31 10.47 -0.63
C ASP A 3 -27.48 9.33 -0.03
N ARG A 4 -26.35 9.00 -0.64
CA ARG A 4 -25.44 7.95 -0.22
C ARG A 4 -24.01 8.24 -0.68
N ILE A 5 -23.02 7.75 0.04
CA ILE A 5 -21.60 7.95 -0.23
C ILE A 5 -20.94 6.57 -0.38
N ILE A 6 -20.13 6.40 -1.41
CA ILE A 6 -19.26 5.22 -1.56
C ILE A 6 -17.82 5.70 -1.50
N THR A 7 -17.03 5.08 -0.66
CA THR A 7 -15.60 5.40 -0.46
C THR A 7 -14.75 4.15 -0.58
N MET A 8 -13.43 4.32 -0.71
CA MET A 8 -12.49 3.21 -0.71
C MET A 8 -11.28 3.54 0.18
N ASP A 9 -10.86 2.57 0.99
CA ASP A 9 -9.65 2.58 1.83
C ASP A 9 -9.40 3.93 2.52
N LEU A 10 -10.41 4.43 3.27
CA LEU A 10 -10.25 5.62 4.09
C LEU A 10 -9.13 5.40 5.11
N HIS A 11 -8.16 6.31 5.17
CA HIS A 11 -7.06 6.28 6.14
C HIS A 11 -7.58 6.20 7.58
N SER A 12 -8.63 6.98 7.88
CA SER A 12 -9.35 6.93 9.14
C SER A 12 -10.78 6.48 8.92
N PRO A 13 -11.12 5.19 9.08
CA PRO A 13 -12.48 4.67 8.85
C PRO A 13 -13.55 5.35 9.69
N GLN A 14 -13.17 5.97 10.81
CA GLN A 14 -14.06 6.74 11.69
C GLN A 14 -14.69 7.96 11.00
N ILE A 15 -14.11 8.45 9.90
CA ILE A 15 -14.67 9.53 9.07
C ILE A 15 -16.11 9.22 8.65
N GLN A 16 -16.47 7.94 8.47
CA GLN A 16 -17.84 7.52 8.14
C GLN A 16 -18.87 8.02 9.15
N GLY A 17 -18.49 8.16 10.44
CA GLY A 17 -19.38 8.62 11.50
C GLY A 17 -19.75 10.11 11.45
N PHE A 18 -19.07 10.92 10.63
CA PHE A 18 -19.38 12.36 10.45
C PHE A 18 -20.47 12.62 9.41
N PHE A 19 -20.83 11.63 8.61
CA PHE A 19 -21.87 11.77 7.60
C PHE A 19 -23.23 11.42 8.17
N LYS A 20 -24.25 12.25 7.85
CA LYS A 20 -25.65 11.97 8.17
C LYS A 20 -26.34 11.06 7.13
N LYS A 21 -25.64 10.67 6.12
CA LYS A 21 -26.09 9.79 5.03
C LYS A 21 -25.36 8.46 5.10
N PRO A 22 -25.93 7.37 4.58
CA PRO A 22 -25.24 6.08 4.52
C PRO A 22 -23.90 6.19 3.81
N VAL A 23 -22.89 5.51 4.35
CA VAL A 23 -21.54 5.43 3.77
C VAL A 23 -21.17 3.98 3.58
N ASP A 24 -20.84 3.61 2.35
CA ASP A 24 -20.29 2.29 2.01
C ASP A 24 -18.78 2.41 1.85
N HIS A 25 -18.04 1.76 2.72
CA HIS A 25 -16.59 1.76 2.71
C HIS A 25 -16.05 0.49 2.04
N LEU A 26 -15.60 0.62 0.81
CA LEU A 26 -15.00 -0.47 0.03
C LEU A 26 -13.52 -0.62 0.36
N TYR A 27 -12.97 -1.80 0.05
CA TYR A 27 -11.55 -2.12 0.26
C TYR A 27 -10.92 -2.56 -1.07
N GLY A 28 -9.79 -1.94 -1.44
CA GLY A 28 -9.00 -2.29 -2.63
C GLY A 28 -8.20 -3.58 -2.46
N MET A 29 -7.95 -3.99 -1.21
CA MET A 29 -7.13 -5.17 -0.89
C MET A 29 -7.47 -6.42 -1.72
N PRO A 30 -8.73 -6.84 -1.93
CA PRO A 30 -9.02 -8.04 -2.73
C PRO A 30 -8.53 -7.93 -4.18
N ILE A 31 -8.67 -6.74 -4.78
CA ILE A 31 -8.25 -6.47 -6.17
C ILE A 31 -6.72 -6.46 -6.25
N LEU A 32 -6.06 -5.76 -5.34
CA LEU A 32 -4.61 -5.68 -5.25
C LEU A 32 -3.99 -7.07 -5.00
N CYS A 33 -4.54 -7.85 -4.07
CA CYS A 33 -4.11 -9.23 -3.81
C CYS A 33 -4.33 -10.14 -5.03
N GLY A 34 -5.41 -9.93 -5.79
CA GLY A 34 -5.68 -10.65 -7.04
C GLY A 34 -4.56 -10.43 -8.05
N TYR A 35 -4.14 -9.18 -8.23
CA TYR A 35 -3.01 -8.85 -9.11
C TYR A 35 -1.69 -9.45 -8.60
N ILE A 36 -1.36 -9.31 -7.32
CA ILE A 36 -0.13 -9.87 -6.74
C ILE A 36 -0.08 -11.39 -6.95
N LYS A 37 -1.19 -12.10 -6.75
CA LYS A 37 -1.28 -13.54 -7.00
C LYS A 37 -1.02 -13.90 -8.46
N SER A 38 -1.52 -13.12 -9.41
CA SER A 38 -1.31 -13.37 -10.84
C SER A 38 0.15 -13.24 -11.28
N LYS A 39 0.99 -12.56 -10.49
CA LYS A 39 2.44 -12.45 -10.73
C LYS A 39 3.21 -13.72 -10.35
N ASN A 40 2.60 -14.66 -9.64
CA ASN A 40 3.24 -15.90 -9.18
C ASN A 40 4.58 -15.64 -8.45
N ILE A 41 4.62 -14.62 -7.57
CA ILE A 41 5.81 -14.30 -6.78
C ILE A 41 5.98 -15.38 -5.73
N GLU A 42 7.11 -16.08 -5.77
CA GLU A 42 7.45 -17.13 -4.80
C GLU A 42 8.04 -16.53 -3.52
N ASN A 43 8.03 -17.31 -2.43
CA ASN A 43 8.66 -16.96 -1.16
C ASN A 43 8.37 -15.53 -0.68
N MET A 44 7.09 -15.13 -0.72
CA MET A 44 6.66 -13.78 -0.34
C MET A 44 6.74 -13.54 1.16
N VAL A 45 6.95 -12.29 1.54
CA VAL A 45 6.64 -11.72 2.85
C VAL A 45 5.89 -10.40 2.66
N VAL A 46 4.78 -10.22 3.37
CA VAL A 46 4.06 -8.95 3.39
C VAL A 46 4.67 -8.05 4.47
N VAL A 47 4.91 -6.80 4.14
CA VAL A 47 5.57 -5.85 5.03
C VAL A 47 4.68 -4.64 5.28
N SER A 48 4.41 -4.36 6.54
CA SER A 48 3.86 -3.08 6.98
C SER A 48 5.00 -2.06 7.09
N PRO A 49 4.88 -0.85 6.51
CA PRO A 49 5.94 0.16 6.62
C PRO A 49 6.06 0.74 8.03
N ASP A 50 5.04 0.59 8.87
CA ASP A 50 5.00 1.01 10.27
C ASP A 50 4.04 0.14 11.10
N VAL A 51 4.04 0.36 12.41
CA VAL A 51 3.18 -0.36 13.37
C VAL A 51 1.69 -0.02 13.16
N GLY A 52 1.37 1.19 12.71
CA GLY A 52 -0.01 1.66 12.51
C GLY A 52 -0.76 0.85 11.47
N PHE A 53 -0.10 0.47 10.37
CA PHE A 53 -0.71 -0.32 9.30
C PHE A 53 -0.62 -1.84 9.50
N ALA A 54 0.06 -2.31 10.56
CA ALA A 54 0.33 -3.75 10.79
C ALA A 54 -0.93 -4.63 10.78
N LYS A 55 -2.05 -4.13 11.33
CA LYS A 55 -3.33 -4.86 11.31
C LYS A 55 -3.85 -5.09 9.89
N ASN A 56 -3.72 -4.10 9.02
CA ASN A 56 -4.13 -4.20 7.62
C ASN A 56 -3.16 -5.07 6.82
N ALA A 57 -1.85 -4.91 7.03
CA ALA A 57 -0.83 -5.76 6.41
C ALA A 57 -1.07 -7.26 6.73
N ARG A 58 -1.53 -7.59 7.94
CA ARG A 58 -1.89 -8.97 8.31
C ARG A 58 -3.06 -9.51 7.47
N LYS A 59 -4.04 -8.67 7.09
CA LYS A 59 -5.13 -9.09 6.19
C LYS A 59 -4.58 -9.43 4.79
N PHE A 60 -3.68 -8.59 4.24
CA PHE A 60 -2.98 -8.90 2.98
C PHE A 60 -2.21 -10.21 3.07
N ALA A 61 -1.43 -10.40 4.15
CA ALA A 61 -0.65 -11.61 4.37
C ALA A 61 -1.52 -12.88 4.42
N THR A 62 -2.67 -12.81 5.13
CA THR A 62 -3.64 -13.91 5.16
C THR A 62 -4.19 -14.21 3.77
N ALA A 63 -4.57 -13.18 3.00
CA ALA A 63 -5.10 -13.33 1.65
C ALA A 63 -4.04 -13.89 0.68
N LEU A 64 -2.77 -13.52 0.85
CA LEU A 64 -1.64 -13.97 0.02
C LEU A 64 -0.99 -15.28 0.54
N LYS A 65 -1.41 -15.79 1.68
CA LYS A 65 -0.81 -16.95 2.38
C LYS A 65 0.69 -16.76 2.63
N ALA A 66 1.09 -15.56 3.05
CA ALA A 66 2.47 -15.16 3.30
C ALA A 66 2.68 -14.74 4.77
N PRO A 67 3.89 -14.83 5.32
CA PRO A 67 4.21 -14.24 6.61
C PRO A 67 4.16 -12.71 6.58
N VAL A 68 4.14 -12.09 7.77
CA VAL A 68 4.18 -10.64 7.97
C VAL A 68 5.51 -10.22 8.57
N ALA A 69 6.05 -9.09 8.10
CA ALA A 69 7.08 -8.32 8.78
C ALA A 69 6.59 -6.86 8.97
N ILE A 70 7.21 -6.14 9.89
CA ILE A 70 6.82 -4.78 10.25
C ILE A 70 8.06 -3.90 10.30
N GLY A 71 8.02 -2.74 9.64
CA GLY A 71 8.97 -1.67 9.84
C GLY A 71 8.64 -0.92 11.14
N ASP A 72 9.59 -0.83 12.03
CA ASP A 72 9.46 -0.03 13.26
C ASP A 72 10.42 1.16 13.21
N LYS A 73 9.86 2.37 13.30
CA LYS A 73 10.63 3.61 13.32
C LYS A 73 10.93 3.99 14.76
N THR A 74 12.12 3.68 15.24
CA THR A 74 12.61 4.12 16.53
C THR A 74 13.28 5.50 16.43
N ARG A 75 12.78 6.47 17.19
CA ARG A 75 13.45 7.76 17.38
C ARG A 75 14.47 7.62 18.49
N ASN A 76 15.74 7.65 18.15
CA ASN A 76 16.79 7.77 19.17
C ASN A 76 16.72 9.16 19.85
N CYS A 77 16.33 9.17 21.13
CA CYS A 77 16.18 10.40 21.94
C CYS A 77 17.47 11.23 22.10
N HIS A 78 18.62 10.78 21.62
CA HIS A 78 19.92 11.45 21.82
C HIS A 78 20.53 12.08 20.56
N ASN A 79 19.96 11.89 19.38
CA ASN A 79 20.40 12.57 18.15
C ASN A 79 19.19 12.91 17.30
N GLU A 80 18.89 14.19 17.14
CA GLU A 80 17.73 14.73 16.42
C GLU A 80 17.70 14.41 14.90
N LYS A 81 18.59 13.56 14.38
CA LYS A 81 18.80 13.40 12.93
C LYS A 81 18.81 11.97 12.35
N ALA A 82 18.63 10.92 13.13
CA ALA A 82 18.61 9.56 12.56
C ALA A 82 17.37 8.80 13.02
N GLU A 83 16.35 8.72 12.16
CA GLU A 83 15.31 7.70 12.29
C GLU A 83 15.90 6.35 11.84
N ILE A 84 16.05 5.41 12.77
CA ILE A 84 16.45 4.04 12.46
C ILE A 84 15.18 3.26 12.20
N LEU A 85 15.08 2.68 11.00
CA LEU A 85 13.99 1.79 10.66
C LEU A 85 14.44 0.35 10.88
N GLU A 86 13.93 -0.28 11.94
CA GLU A 86 14.14 -1.70 12.21
C GLU A 86 13.08 -2.56 11.51
N ILE A 87 13.47 -3.74 11.03
CA ILE A 87 12.54 -4.71 10.45
C ILE A 87 12.28 -5.84 11.45
N ILE A 88 11.07 -5.88 11.98
CA ILE A 88 10.59 -6.95 12.86
C ILE A 88 10.02 -8.06 11.98
N GLY A 89 10.66 -9.23 11.99
CA GLY A 89 10.27 -10.39 11.19
C GLY A 89 11.37 -10.86 10.24
N ASN A 90 11.18 -12.05 9.67
CA ASN A 90 12.18 -12.64 8.77
C ASN A 90 11.91 -12.27 7.31
N VAL A 91 12.81 -11.49 6.72
CA VAL A 91 12.75 -11.02 5.32
C VAL A 91 13.91 -11.54 4.46
N LYS A 92 14.92 -12.16 5.06
CA LYS A 92 16.12 -12.64 4.36
C LYS A 92 15.78 -13.72 3.33
N GLY A 93 16.22 -13.51 2.10
CA GLY A 93 15.96 -14.42 0.97
C GLY A 93 14.50 -14.44 0.53
N LYS A 94 13.69 -13.43 0.90
CA LYS A 94 12.27 -13.35 0.54
C LYS A 94 11.99 -12.19 -0.42
N ASN A 95 10.92 -12.37 -1.20
CA ASN A 95 10.33 -11.31 -2.00
C ASN A 95 9.38 -10.50 -1.12
N ALA A 96 9.72 -9.24 -0.83
CA ALA A 96 8.96 -8.39 0.07
C ALA A 96 7.88 -7.61 -0.67
N ILE A 97 6.67 -7.59 -0.13
CA ILE A 97 5.54 -6.80 -0.62
C ILE A 97 5.20 -5.77 0.46
N ILE A 98 5.64 -4.53 0.31
CA ILE A 98 5.27 -3.43 1.21
C ILE A 98 3.82 -3.06 0.90
N VAL A 99 2.96 -2.99 1.91
CA VAL A 99 1.54 -2.64 1.74
C VAL A 99 1.19 -1.43 2.61
N ASP A 100 0.45 -0.49 2.01
CA ASP A 100 -0.04 0.71 2.71
C ASP A 100 -1.36 1.16 2.09
N ASP A 101 -2.06 2.14 2.69
CA ASP A 101 -3.29 2.69 2.13
C ASP A 101 -3.00 3.79 1.11
N PHE A 102 -2.05 4.71 1.37
CA PHE A 102 -1.70 5.76 0.43
C PHE A 102 -0.22 6.13 0.47
N THR A 103 0.21 6.85 -0.57
CA THR A 103 1.53 7.48 -0.60
C THR A 103 1.47 8.85 -1.29
N ILE A 104 2.19 9.84 -0.72
CA ILE A 104 2.28 11.20 -1.26
C ILE A 104 3.68 11.48 -1.82
N SER A 105 4.71 11.18 -1.04
CA SER A 105 6.11 11.45 -1.40
C SER A 105 6.92 10.22 -1.78
N CYS A 106 6.33 9.04 -1.63
CA CYS A 106 7.01 7.74 -1.71
C CYS A 106 8.11 7.52 -0.64
N GLY A 107 8.36 8.49 0.25
CA GLY A 107 9.47 8.44 1.20
C GLY A 107 9.41 7.21 2.10
N THR A 108 8.30 6.99 2.80
CA THR A 108 8.11 5.83 3.69
C THR A 108 8.33 4.50 2.94
N LEU A 109 7.80 4.37 1.72
CA LEU A 109 7.97 3.15 0.92
C LEU A 109 9.43 2.94 0.53
N VAL A 110 10.14 4.00 0.12
CA VAL A 110 11.55 3.95 -0.29
C VAL A 110 12.45 3.63 0.88
N ASP A 111 12.23 4.26 2.05
CA ASP A 111 13.02 3.99 3.26
C ASP A 111 12.82 2.56 3.75
N THR A 112 11.56 2.10 3.77
CA THR A 112 11.25 0.71 4.11
C THR A 112 11.90 -0.26 3.11
N ALA A 113 11.84 0.04 1.81
CA ALA A 113 12.46 -0.80 0.78
C ALA A 113 13.99 -0.89 0.96
N ARG A 114 14.64 0.23 1.29
CA ARG A 114 16.08 0.26 1.58
C ARG A 114 16.41 -0.64 2.77
N ALA A 115 15.72 -0.47 3.90
CA ALA A 115 15.92 -1.29 5.09
C ALA A 115 15.68 -2.79 4.81
N LEU A 116 14.66 -3.14 4.04
CA LEU A 116 14.41 -4.52 3.62
C LEU A 116 15.56 -5.08 2.80
N LYS A 117 16.13 -4.29 1.88
CA LYS A 117 17.28 -4.70 1.07
C LYS A 117 18.51 -4.94 1.91
N GLU A 118 18.78 -4.07 2.88
CA GLU A 118 19.88 -4.19 3.86
C GLU A 118 19.71 -5.42 4.75
N ASN A 119 18.45 -5.81 5.04
CA ASN A 119 18.12 -7.05 5.78
C ASN A 119 18.05 -8.30 4.91
N GLY A 120 18.49 -8.23 3.65
CA GLY A 120 18.65 -9.37 2.75
C GLY A 120 17.38 -9.81 2.01
N ALA A 121 16.38 -8.94 1.86
CA ALA A 121 15.27 -9.21 0.96
C ALA A 121 15.75 -9.25 -0.51
N GLU A 122 15.17 -10.15 -1.32
CA GLU A 122 15.57 -10.33 -2.72
C GLU A 122 14.97 -9.26 -3.62
N LYS A 123 13.68 -9.37 -3.92
CA LYS A 123 12.93 -8.37 -4.69
C LYS A 123 11.96 -7.65 -3.78
N ILE A 124 11.72 -6.39 -4.08
CA ILE A 124 10.87 -5.54 -3.26
C ILE A 124 9.81 -4.90 -4.16
N TYR A 125 8.57 -5.13 -3.81
CA TYR A 125 7.39 -4.55 -4.43
C TYR A 125 6.69 -3.66 -3.40
N ALA A 126 5.98 -2.64 -3.87
CA ALA A 126 5.11 -1.84 -3.02
C ALA A 126 3.68 -1.89 -3.59
N CYS A 127 2.69 -1.83 -2.70
CA CYS A 127 1.28 -1.92 -3.07
C CYS A 127 0.48 -0.96 -2.21
N VAL A 128 -0.15 0.04 -2.82
CA VAL A 128 -0.97 1.03 -2.12
C VAL A 128 -2.28 1.27 -2.87
N SER A 129 -3.33 1.63 -2.14
CA SER A 129 -4.61 1.97 -2.76
C SER A 129 -4.52 3.32 -3.47
N HIS A 130 -3.99 4.36 -2.81
CA HIS A 130 -4.01 5.73 -3.31
C HIS A 130 -2.59 6.27 -3.53
N ALA A 131 -2.25 6.58 -4.77
CA ALA A 131 -0.96 7.18 -5.11
C ALA A 131 -1.12 8.66 -5.50
N LEU A 132 -0.82 9.55 -4.54
CA LEU A 132 -0.85 11.00 -4.72
C LEU A 132 0.53 11.57 -5.06
N LEU A 133 1.29 10.84 -5.90
CA LEU A 133 2.69 11.16 -6.18
C LEU A 133 2.83 12.39 -7.08
N GLY A 134 3.59 13.37 -6.61
CA GLY A 134 4.14 14.44 -7.43
C GLY A 134 5.50 14.07 -8.03
N ASP A 135 6.12 15.00 -8.78
CA ASP A 135 7.39 14.77 -9.48
C ASP A 135 8.54 14.33 -8.54
N LYS A 136 8.58 14.84 -7.31
CA LYS A 136 9.56 14.40 -6.28
C LYS A 136 9.35 12.94 -5.88
N GLY A 137 8.10 12.54 -5.69
CA GLY A 137 7.76 11.15 -5.34
C GLY A 137 8.07 10.17 -6.46
N LEU A 138 7.77 10.54 -7.71
CA LEU A 138 8.13 9.74 -8.89
C LEU A 138 9.64 9.57 -9.03
N LYS A 139 10.41 10.65 -8.83
CA LYS A 139 11.89 10.58 -8.85
C LYS A 139 12.44 9.71 -7.71
N ALA A 140 11.83 9.76 -6.52
CA ALA A 140 12.20 8.90 -5.40
C ALA A 140 11.94 7.42 -5.73
N LEU A 141 10.78 7.11 -6.32
CA LEU A 141 10.44 5.76 -6.79
C LEU A 141 11.42 5.27 -7.86
N GLU A 142 11.73 6.11 -8.86
CA GLU A 142 12.65 5.78 -9.95
C GLU A 142 14.01 5.34 -9.43
N ASN A 143 14.57 6.09 -8.46
CA ASN A 143 15.89 5.85 -7.86
C ASN A 143 15.88 4.80 -6.73
N SER A 144 14.73 4.23 -6.42
CA SER A 144 14.60 3.25 -5.33
C SER A 144 14.92 1.82 -5.77
N VAL A 145 15.07 0.94 -4.80
CA VAL A 145 15.19 -0.51 -4.99
C VAL A 145 13.84 -1.21 -5.19
N ILE A 146 12.74 -0.46 -5.26
CA ILE A 146 11.41 -0.99 -5.53
C ILE A 146 11.34 -1.40 -7.01
N GLU A 147 11.00 -2.66 -7.26
CA GLU A 147 10.84 -3.20 -8.62
C GLU A 147 9.55 -2.68 -9.28
N GLU A 148 8.46 -2.67 -8.53
CA GLU A 148 7.16 -2.23 -9.02
C GLU A 148 6.32 -1.65 -7.87
N LEU A 149 5.69 -0.51 -8.13
CA LEU A 149 4.65 0.08 -7.30
C LEU A 149 3.29 -0.25 -7.90
N ILE A 150 2.51 -1.08 -7.20
CA ILE A 150 1.16 -1.48 -7.57
C ILE A 150 0.18 -0.51 -6.92
N ILE A 151 -0.67 0.11 -7.72
CA ILE A 151 -1.65 1.10 -7.24
C ILE A 151 -3.03 0.83 -7.83
N THR A 152 -4.05 1.44 -7.26
CA THR A 152 -5.37 1.51 -7.91
C THR A 152 -5.52 2.78 -8.74
N ASP A 153 -6.61 2.85 -9.51
CA ASP A 153 -7.02 4.03 -10.29
C ASP A 153 -7.94 4.99 -9.50
N THR A 154 -7.94 4.93 -8.17
CA THR A 154 -8.74 5.80 -7.30
C THR A 154 -8.31 7.27 -7.32
N VAL A 155 -7.07 7.55 -7.69
CA VAL A 155 -6.53 8.91 -7.87
C VAL A 155 -6.03 9.04 -9.29
N GLU A 156 -6.71 9.87 -10.09
CA GLU A 156 -6.28 10.11 -11.46
C GLU A 156 -4.99 10.95 -11.50
N ASN A 157 -3.93 10.36 -12.04
CA ASN A 157 -2.66 11.04 -12.29
C ASN A 157 -1.93 10.40 -13.47
N GLN A 158 -2.03 11.03 -14.63
CA GLN A 158 -1.46 10.52 -15.88
C GLN A 158 0.07 10.38 -15.83
N LYS A 159 0.79 11.21 -15.07
CA LYS A 159 2.24 11.08 -14.89
C LYS A 159 2.58 9.80 -14.12
N VAL A 160 1.82 9.53 -13.05
CA VAL A 160 1.99 8.31 -12.24
C VAL A 160 1.66 7.08 -13.08
N PHE A 161 0.54 7.10 -13.80
CA PHE A 161 0.08 5.95 -14.59
C PHE A 161 1.04 5.55 -15.73
N LYS A 162 1.80 6.51 -16.26
CA LYS A 162 2.79 6.28 -17.33
C LYS A 162 4.19 5.96 -16.82
N HIS A 163 4.41 5.98 -15.49
CA HIS A 163 5.73 5.72 -14.94
C HIS A 163 6.11 4.22 -15.08
N PRO A 164 7.33 3.87 -15.54
CA PRO A 164 7.71 2.49 -15.89
C PRO A 164 7.65 1.52 -14.70
N LYS A 165 7.88 2.00 -13.48
CA LYS A 165 7.78 1.20 -12.26
C LYS A 165 6.36 1.13 -11.67
N VAL A 166 5.37 1.76 -12.28
CA VAL A 166 3.99 1.79 -11.75
C VAL A 166 3.09 0.83 -12.50
N LYS A 167 2.36 0.04 -11.77
CA LYS A 167 1.27 -0.80 -12.28
C LYS A 167 -0.06 -0.35 -11.69
N VAL A 168 -0.94 0.07 -12.56
CA VAL A 168 -2.31 0.46 -12.20
C VAL A 168 -3.24 -0.75 -12.29
N VAL A 169 -4.03 -0.98 -11.24
CA VAL A 169 -5.06 -2.02 -11.17
C VAL A 169 -6.40 -1.32 -10.96
N THR A 170 -7.33 -1.51 -11.91
CA THR A 170 -8.62 -0.81 -11.85
C THR A 170 -9.55 -1.40 -10.79
N VAL A 171 -10.21 -0.50 -10.06
CA VAL A 171 -11.26 -0.84 -9.09
C VAL A 171 -12.67 -0.58 -9.64
N ALA A 172 -12.79 -0.23 -10.93
CA ALA A 172 -14.05 0.13 -11.56
C ALA A 172 -15.12 -0.95 -11.42
N GLN A 173 -14.77 -2.23 -11.57
CA GLN A 173 -15.72 -3.34 -11.42
C GLN A 173 -16.27 -3.46 -9.99
N LEU A 174 -15.42 -3.22 -8.97
CA LEU A 174 -15.84 -3.25 -7.58
C LEU A 174 -16.85 -2.15 -7.28
N PHE A 175 -16.58 -0.91 -7.75
CA PHE A 175 -17.53 0.19 -7.63
C PHE A 175 -18.83 -0.08 -8.40
N ALA A 176 -18.74 -0.59 -9.62
CA ALA A 176 -19.93 -0.93 -10.41
C ALA A 176 -20.82 -1.98 -9.73
N GLN A 177 -20.22 -3.00 -9.11
CA GLN A 177 -20.97 -3.98 -8.33
C GLN A 177 -21.63 -3.36 -7.09
N ALA A 178 -20.93 -2.50 -6.35
CA ALA A 178 -21.49 -1.80 -5.20
C ALA A 178 -22.68 -0.93 -5.61
N VAL A 179 -22.54 -0.12 -6.68
CA VAL A 179 -23.63 0.70 -7.23
C VAL A 179 -24.83 -0.16 -7.62
N LYS A 180 -24.60 -1.28 -8.31
CA LYS A 180 -25.68 -2.19 -8.72
C LYS A 180 -26.43 -2.76 -7.52
N ILE A 181 -25.74 -3.16 -6.44
CA ILE A 181 -26.38 -3.67 -5.22
C ILE A 181 -27.19 -2.60 -4.51
N ILE A 182 -26.73 -1.36 -4.52
CA ILE A 182 -27.41 -0.23 -3.86
C ILE A 182 -28.70 0.16 -4.59
N HIS A 183 -28.75 -0.01 -5.91
CA HIS A 183 -29.90 0.38 -6.75
C HIS A 183 -30.91 -0.75 -7.05
N ASN A 184 -30.63 -1.99 -6.60
CA ASN A 184 -31.57 -3.09 -6.66
C ASN A 184 -32.36 -3.24 -5.35
#